data_fccb9cefed6bd1cdcdcd765fcc0a3299
#
_entry.id   fccb9cefed6bd1cdcdcd765fcc0a3299
#
_cell.length_a   1.000
_cell.length_b   1.000
_cell.length_c   1.000
_cell.angle_alpha   90.00
_cell.angle_beta   90.00
_cell.angle_gamma   90.00
#
_symmetry.space_group_name_H-M   'P 1'
#
loop_
_entity.id
_entity.type
_entity.pdbx_description
1 polymer ?
#
loop_
_entity_poly.entity_id
_entity_poly.type
_entity_poly.pdbx_seq_one_letter_code
_entity_poly.pdbx_strand_id
1 'polypeptide(L)'
;IFDCTTYLHYKDNDPTLPYIVESGRENYEFCNITSSSFLDLHLDLSDKASPFRFTLPKLEILADSFKKQGIGSDYHVILYSRNGAQWSARIWWMLRAVGFDQASILDGGFNQWQKMNLPTSKGNLTFSKSDFIFSPRDNIFVDKDAVHEAMNNPKCIILNSLTSDIHNGKNPRYGRLGRIPTSLNI
;
A
#
# COMPACT_ATOMS: atom_id res chain seq x y z
N ILE A 1 9.04 -13.39 -1.57
CA ILE A 1 9.47 -12.00 -1.34
C ILE A 1 8.88 -11.14 -2.46
N PHE A 2 8.39 -9.91 -2.14
CA PHE A 2 7.79 -9.01 -3.14
C PHE A 2 8.27 -7.57 -2.95
N ASP A 3 8.65 -6.93 -4.08
CA ASP A 3 8.83 -5.48 -4.17
C ASP A 3 7.46 -4.81 -4.37
N CYS A 4 7.13 -3.85 -3.54
CA CYS A 4 5.85 -3.14 -3.52
C CYS A 4 6.01 -1.67 -3.91
N THR A 5 7.14 -1.30 -4.51
CA THR A 5 7.50 0.11 -4.73
C THR A 5 6.54 0.81 -5.67
N THR A 6 6.04 1.93 -5.23
CA THR A 6 5.25 2.88 -6.03
C THR A 6 5.82 4.28 -5.80
N TYR A 7 5.95 5.08 -6.84
CA TYR A 7 6.40 6.47 -6.73
C TYR A 7 5.23 7.43 -6.93
N LEU A 8 5.25 8.53 -6.21
CA LEU A 8 4.34 9.65 -6.41
C LEU A 8 5.16 10.88 -6.77
N HIS A 9 4.95 11.40 -7.97
CA HIS A 9 5.53 12.65 -8.42
C HIS A 9 4.51 13.74 -8.19
N TYR A 10 4.70 14.50 -7.11
CA TYR A 10 3.79 15.57 -6.74
C TYR A 10 3.86 16.73 -7.73
N LYS A 11 2.69 17.28 -8.07
CA LYS A 11 2.55 18.47 -8.86
C LYS A 11 2.18 19.64 -7.96
N ASP A 12 2.98 20.68 -8.00
CA ASP A 12 2.65 21.91 -7.32
C ASP A 12 1.50 22.60 -8.05
N ASN A 13 0.51 23.07 -7.27
CA ASN A 13 -0.62 23.89 -7.73
C ASN A 13 -1.64 23.22 -8.68
N ASP A 14 -1.74 21.91 -8.75
CA ASP A 14 -2.83 21.20 -9.43
C ASP A 14 -3.66 20.36 -8.45
N PRO A 15 -4.73 20.93 -7.86
CA PRO A 15 -5.55 20.21 -6.89
C PRO A 15 -6.38 19.09 -7.52
N THR A 16 -6.55 19.09 -8.84
CA THR A 16 -7.30 18.06 -9.57
C THR A 16 -6.42 16.85 -9.88
N LEU A 17 -5.11 17.06 -9.99
CA LEU A 17 -4.11 16.03 -10.23
C LEU A 17 -2.88 16.26 -9.32
N PRO A 18 -3.00 16.04 -8.02
CA PRO A 18 -1.97 16.39 -7.05
C PRO A 18 -0.67 15.59 -7.21
N TYR A 19 -0.70 14.48 -7.91
CA TYR A 19 0.48 13.65 -8.20
C TYR A 19 0.26 12.73 -9.41
N ILE A 20 1.37 12.33 -10.03
CA ILE A 20 1.42 11.24 -11.01
C ILE A 20 1.90 9.99 -10.27
N VAL A 21 1.28 8.85 -10.59
CA VAL A 21 1.70 7.54 -10.06
C VAL A 21 2.66 6.90 -11.05
N GLU A 22 3.80 6.45 -10.57
CA GLU A 22 4.77 5.65 -11.32
C GLU A 22 4.96 4.31 -10.63
N SER A 23 4.89 3.23 -11.41
CA SER A 23 5.20 1.89 -10.93
C SER A 23 6.70 1.73 -10.66
N GLY A 24 7.08 1.11 -9.57
CA GLY A 24 8.47 0.77 -9.28
C GLY A 24 9.01 -0.41 -10.10
N ARG A 25 8.24 -0.95 -11.06
CA ARG A 25 8.60 -2.16 -11.82
C ARG A 25 9.92 -2.04 -12.57
N GLU A 26 10.19 -0.93 -13.23
CA GLU A 26 11.46 -0.74 -13.96
C GLU A 26 12.67 -0.80 -13.01
N ASN A 27 12.56 -0.16 -11.84
CA ASN A 27 13.61 -0.22 -10.82
C ASN A 27 13.78 -1.64 -10.26
N TYR A 28 12.67 -2.37 -10.07
CA TYR A 28 12.69 -3.76 -9.65
C TYR A 28 13.39 -4.64 -10.71
N GLU A 29 13.05 -4.52 -11.98
CA GLU A 29 13.64 -5.30 -13.07
C GLU A 29 15.13 -5.00 -13.26
N PHE A 30 15.53 -3.75 -13.03
CA PHE A 30 16.94 -3.35 -13.07
C PHE A 30 17.77 -3.95 -11.94
N CYS A 31 17.25 -3.99 -10.71
CA CYS A 31 17.93 -4.55 -9.54
C CYS A 31 16.92 -4.87 -8.44
N ASN A 32 16.82 -6.10 -8.01
CA ASN A 32 15.86 -6.54 -6.98
C ASN A 32 16.51 -7.45 -5.94
N ILE A 33 15.83 -7.70 -4.82
CA ILE A 33 16.24 -8.75 -3.88
C ILE A 33 16.13 -10.09 -4.59
N THR A 34 17.19 -10.88 -4.55
CA THR A 34 17.21 -12.21 -5.20
C THR A 34 15.99 -13.03 -4.81
N SER A 35 15.36 -13.68 -5.79
CA SER A 35 14.15 -14.46 -5.64
C SER A 35 12.90 -13.66 -5.22
N SER A 36 12.87 -12.35 -5.42
CA SER A 36 11.67 -11.55 -5.27
C SER A 36 10.86 -11.43 -6.56
N SER A 37 9.56 -11.19 -6.43
CA SER A 37 8.65 -10.79 -7.49
C SER A 37 8.16 -9.35 -7.23
N PHE A 38 7.26 -8.83 -8.06
CA PHE A 38 6.76 -7.46 -7.96
C PHE A 38 5.23 -7.45 -7.79
N LEU A 39 4.73 -6.64 -6.84
CA LEU A 39 3.30 -6.38 -6.66
C LEU A 39 2.99 -4.93 -7.04
N ASP A 40 2.23 -4.73 -8.11
CA ASP A 40 1.81 -3.40 -8.55
C ASP A 40 0.52 -2.99 -7.83
N LEU A 41 0.64 -2.09 -6.87
CA LEU A 41 -0.51 -1.59 -6.13
C LEU A 41 -1.52 -0.89 -7.03
N HIS A 42 -1.04 -0.10 -8.00
CA HIS A 42 -1.91 0.71 -8.86
C HIS A 42 -2.56 -0.10 -9.96
N LEU A 43 -1.78 -0.96 -10.63
CA LEU A 43 -2.26 -1.70 -11.80
C LEU A 43 -2.98 -3.00 -11.45
N ASP A 44 -2.53 -3.73 -10.42
CA ASP A 44 -3.01 -5.08 -10.14
C ASP A 44 -3.90 -5.18 -8.89
N LEU A 45 -3.75 -4.23 -7.95
CA LEU A 45 -4.35 -4.32 -6.61
C LEU A 45 -5.29 -3.16 -6.28
N SER A 46 -5.67 -2.33 -7.25
CA SER A 46 -6.60 -1.21 -7.06
C SER A 46 -7.85 -1.34 -7.93
N ASP A 47 -8.97 -0.79 -7.46
CA ASP A 47 -10.20 -0.70 -8.25
C ASP A 47 -10.06 0.34 -9.36
N LYS A 48 -10.01 -0.15 -10.60
CA LYS A 48 -9.85 0.69 -11.81
C LYS A 48 -11.12 1.45 -12.20
N ALA A 49 -12.28 1.05 -11.69
CA ALA A 49 -13.54 1.73 -11.96
C ALA A 49 -13.74 2.95 -11.05
N SER A 50 -12.98 3.05 -9.96
CA SER A 50 -13.05 4.18 -9.06
C SER A 50 -12.42 5.45 -9.68
N PRO A 51 -13.04 6.63 -9.48
CA PRO A 51 -12.41 7.91 -9.84
C PRO A 51 -11.20 8.25 -8.95
N PHE A 52 -11.07 7.56 -7.81
CA PHE A 52 -9.97 7.77 -6.86
C PHE A 52 -8.88 6.72 -7.06
N ARG A 53 -7.62 7.17 -6.97
CA ARG A 53 -6.47 6.27 -7.06
C ARG A 53 -6.34 5.43 -5.79
N PHE A 54 -5.81 4.22 -5.95
CA PHE A 54 -5.57 3.27 -4.87
C PHE A 54 -6.82 2.85 -4.09
N THR A 55 -8.02 3.02 -4.68
CA THR A 55 -9.24 2.52 -4.06
C THR A 55 -9.15 1.01 -3.89
N LEU A 56 -9.56 0.52 -2.72
CA LEU A 56 -9.59 -0.90 -2.43
C LEU A 56 -10.62 -1.59 -3.34
N PRO A 57 -10.26 -2.62 -4.09
CA PRO A 57 -11.23 -3.42 -4.84
C PRO A 57 -12.08 -4.26 -3.88
N LYS A 58 -13.13 -4.90 -4.39
CA LYS A 58 -13.88 -5.90 -3.61
C LYS A 58 -12.91 -6.96 -3.09
N LEU A 59 -13.09 -7.40 -1.85
CA LEU A 59 -12.12 -8.28 -1.17
C LEU A 59 -11.94 -9.62 -1.88
N GLU A 60 -12.99 -10.14 -2.55
CA GLU A 60 -12.92 -11.35 -3.36
C GLU A 60 -11.97 -11.17 -4.56
N ILE A 61 -12.10 -10.02 -5.25
CA ILE A 61 -11.24 -9.68 -6.39
C ILE A 61 -9.79 -9.49 -5.93
N LEU A 62 -9.60 -8.84 -4.79
CA LEU A 62 -8.29 -8.64 -4.20
C LEU A 62 -7.62 -9.97 -3.82
N ALA A 63 -8.37 -10.87 -3.19
CA ALA A 63 -7.89 -12.21 -2.83
C ALA A 63 -7.46 -13.00 -4.08
N ASP A 64 -8.27 -12.96 -5.15
CA ASP A 64 -7.94 -13.60 -6.42
C ASP A 64 -6.68 -12.99 -7.07
N SER A 65 -6.50 -11.67 -6.96
CA SER A 65 -5.28 -11.00 -7.45
C SER A 65 -4.05 -11.49 -6.69
N PHE A 66 -4.11 -11.60 -5.37
CA PHE A 66 -3.01 -12.13 -4.56
C PHE A 66 -2.70 -13.59 -4.88
N LYS A 67 -3.71 -14.45 -5.04
CA LYS A 67 -3.53 -15.85 -5.45
C LYS A 67 -2.84 -15.97 -6.81
N LYS A 68 -3.21 -15.14 -7.78
CA LYS A 68 -2.57 -15.08 -9.10
C LYS A 68 -1.09 -14.69 -9.02
N GLN A 69 -0.71 -13.89 -8.04
CA GLN A 69 0.68 -13.49 -7.79
C GLN A 69 1.48 -14.54 -7.01
N GLY A 70 0.89 -15.71 -6.73
CA GLY A 70 1.56 -16.81 -6.03
C GLY A 70 1.56 -16.70 -4.51
N ILE A 71 0.69 -15.86 -3.93
CA ILE A 71 0.52 -15.79 -2.48
C ILE A 71 -0.42 -16.92 -2.04
N GLY A 72 0.07 -17.79 -1.17
CA GLY A 72 -0.64 -18.96 -0.69
C GLY A 72 -0.28 -19.35 0.74
N SER A 73 -1.12 -20.21 1.35
CA SER A 73 -1.03 -20.57 2.77
C SER A 73 0.27 -21.27 3.17
N ASP A 74 0.98 -21.87 2.20
CA ASP A 74 2.22 -22.60 2.44
C ASP A 74 3.45 -21.69 2.57
N TYR A 75 3.25 -20.36 2.37
CA TYR A 75 4.34 -19.41 2.30
C TYR A 75 4.19 -18.29 3.33
N HIS A 76 5.33 -17.89 3.90
CA HIS A 76 5.43 -16.61 4.60
C HIS A 76 5.85 -15.53 3.61
N VAL A 77 5.03 -14.49 3.44
CA VAL A 77 5.25 -13.40 2.49
C VAL A 77 6.10 -12.30 3.11
N ILE A 78 7.19 -11.93 2.47
CA ILE A 78 8.01 -10.78 2.86
C ILE A 78 7.78 -9.65 1.85
N LEU A 79 7.38 -8.49 2.34
CA LEU A 79 7.10 -7.30 1.54
C LEU A 79 8.20 -6.25 1.77
N TYR A 80 8.68 -5.62 0.70
CA TYR A 80 9.60 -4.50 0.83
C TYR A 80 9.27 -3.38 -0.16
N SER A 81 9.83 -2.20 0.07
CA SER A 81 9.80 -1.08 -0.85
C SER A 81 11.10 -0.27 -0.78
N ARG A 82 11.29 0.65 -1.74
CA ARG A 82 12.55 1.41 -1.91
C ARG A 82 12.50 2.81 -1.32
N ASN A 83 11.32 3.40 -1.30
CA ASN A 83 11.09 4.81 -0.95
C ASN A 83 10.27 4.99 0.33
N GLY A 84 10.44 4.09 1.29
CA GLY A 84 9.73 4.07 2.57
C GLY A 84 8.77 2.89 2.69
N ALA A 85 8.34 2.59 3.91
CA ALA A 85 7.54 1.41 4.22
C ALA A 85 6.04 1.52 3.86
N GLN A 86 5.56 2.71 3.47
CA GLN A 86 4.13 2.96 3.26
C GLN A 86 3.49 2.04 2.21
N TRP A 87 4.21 1.67 1.16
CA TRP A 87 3.68 0.82 0.09
C TRP A 87 3.63 -0.64 0.50
N SER A 88 4.68 -1.16 1.10
CA SER A 88 4.68 -2.51 1.69
C SER A 88 3.67 -2.62 2.84
N ALA A 89 3.54 -1.58 3.68
CA ALA A 89 2.53 -1.53 4.74
C ALA A 89 1.09 -1.52 4.18
N ARG A 90 0.85 -0.81 3.07
CA ARG A 90 -0.45 -0.81 2.39
C ARG A 90 -0.82 -2.22 1.93
N ILE A 91 0.10 -2.93 1.26
CA ILE A 91 -0.15 -4.29 0.78
C ILE A 91 -0.28 -5.27 1.94
N TRP A 92 0.54 -5.14 2.98
CA TRP A 92 0.41 -5.93 4.20
C TRP A 92 -0.98 -5.79 4.83
N TRP A 93 -1.51 -4.57 4.90
CA TRP A 93 -2.84 -4.30 5.43
C TRP A 93 -3.95 -4.89 4.55
N MET A 94 -3.77 -4.85 3.22
CA MET A 94 -4.69 -5.47 2.26
C MET A 94 -4.70 -7.01 2.39
N LEU A 95 -3.55 -7.64 2.62
CA LEU A 95 -3.46 -9.07 2.91
C LEU A 95 -4.24 -9.44 4.18
N ARG A 96 -4.11 -8.64 5.24
CA ARG A 96 -4.90 -8.84 6.46
C ARG A 96 -6.40 -8.70 6.23
N ALA A 97 -6.82 -7.79 5.37
CA ALA A 97 -8.24 -7.61 5.05
C ALA A 97 -8.87 -8.84 4.37
N VAL A 98 -8.10 -9.58 3.58
CA VAL A 98 -8.56 -10.84 2.96
C VAL A 98 -8.33 -12.08 3.84
N GLY A 99 -7.82 -11.90 5.08
CA GLY A 99 -7.60 -12.97 6.05
C GLY A 99 -6.24 -13.65 5.96
N PHE A 100 -5.29 -13.09 5.23
CA PHE A 100 -3.93 -13.64 5.12
C PHE A 100 -3.00 -12.96 6.14
N ASP A 101 -2.55 -13.72 7.16
CA ASP A 101 -1.71 -13.19 8.26
C ASP A 101 -0.22 -13.51 8.13
N GLN A 102 0.14 -14.44 7.28
CA GLN A 102 1.54 -14.89 7.13
C GLN A 102 2.35 -13.92 6.28
N ALA A 103 2.37 -12.64 6.67
CA ALA A 103 3.09 -11.60 5.97
C ALA A 103 3.85 -10.68 6.92
N SER A 104 5.05 -10.29 6.52
CA SER A 104 5.92 -9.35 7.24
C SER A 104 6.48 -8.29 6.30
N ILE A 105 6.88 -7.15 6.86
CA ILE A 105 7.54 -6.07 6.15
C ILE A 105 9.03 -6.11 6.47
N LEU A 106 9.87 -6.04 5.43
CA LEU A 106 11.31 -5.96 5.59
C LEU A 106 11.69 -4.58 6.15
N ASP A 107 12.22 -4.56 7.36
CA ASP A 107 12.70 -3.34 7.99
C ASP A 107 13.88 -2.73 7.22
N GLY A 108 13.84 -1.41 7.03
CA GLY A 108 14.81 -0.68 6.20
C GLY A 108 14.66 -0.90 4.69
N GLY A 109 13.80 -1.83 4.24
CA GLY A 109 13.47 -2.08 2.84
C GLY A 109 14.69 -2.37 1.96
N PHE A 110 14.55 -2.09 0.65
CA PHE A 110 15.61 -2.35 -0.33
C PHE A 110 16.89 -1.53 -0.07
N ASN A 111 16.75 -0.31 0.43
CA ASN A 111 17.92 0.56 0.65
C ASN A 111 18.86 -0.02 1.73
N GLN A 112 18.29 -0.56 2.81
CA GLN A 112 19.11 -1.19 3.86
C GLN A 112 19.70 -2.51 3.37
N TRP A 113 18.95 -3.30 2.58
CA TRP A 113 19.44 -4.52 1.94
C TRP A 113 20.71 -4.25 1.11
N GLN A 114 20.68 -3.20 0.27
CA GLN A 114 21.82 -2.81 -0.55
C GLN A 114 23.01 -2.31 0.29
N LYS A 115 22.78 -1.50 1.32
CA LYS A 115 23.85 -1.01 2.21
C LYS A 115 24.58 -2.15 2.92
N MET A 116 23.90 -3.25 3.18
CA MET A 116 24.50 -4.46 3.77
C MET A 116 25.14 -5.38 2.74
N ASN A 117 25.19 -4.99 1.46
CA ASN A 117 25.72 -5.78 0.35
C ASN A 117 25.10 -7.19 0.26
N LEU A 118 23.81 -7.31 0.56
CA LEU A 118 23.09 -8.57 0.48
C LEU A 118 22.72 -8.91 -0.99
N PRO A 119 22.47 -10.20 -1.32
CA PRO A 119 22.30 -10.66 -2.69
C PRO A 119 21.19 -9.95 -3.45
N THR A 120 21.50 -9.49 -4.65
CA THR A 120 20.54 -8.89 -5.59
C THR A 120 20.58 -9.60 -6.93
N SER A 121 19.50 -9.48 -7.70
CA SER A 121 19.40 -10.00 -9.06
C SER A 121 18.78 -8.96 -10.00
N LYS A 122 18.65 -9.31 -11.28
CA LYS A 122 18.00 -8.51 -12.33
C LYS A 122 16.90 -9.34 -12.98
N GLY A 123 15.98 -8.64 -13.64
CA GLY A 123 14.93 -9.26 -14.40
C GLY A 123 13.66 -9.44 -13.57
N ASN A 124 12.66 -10.00 -14.20
CA ASN A 124 11.33 -10.19 -13.64
C ASN A 124 11.13 -11.66 -13.27
N LEU A 125 10.84 -11.92 -12.00
CA LEU A 125 10.42 -13.23 -11.51
C LEU A 125 8.92 -13.19 -11.25
N THR A 126 8.22 -14.21 -11.72
CA THR A 126 6.79 -14.44 -11.42
C THR A 126 6.63 -15.77 -10.72
N PHE A 127 5.75 -15.82 -9.73
CA PHE A 127 5.39 -17.06 -9.05
C PHE A 127 4.17 -17.69 -9.72
N SER A 128 4.09 -19.01 -9.68
CA SER A 128 2.88 -19.72 -10.10
C SER A 128 1.71 -19.38 -9.18
N LYS A 129 0.50 -19.40 -9.74
CA LYS A 129 -0.72 -19.23 -8.95
C LYS A 129 -0.71 -20.19 -7.75
N SER A 130 -1.03 -19.65 -6.59
CA SER A 130 -1.19 -20.39 -5.34
C SER A 130 -2.58 -20.13 -4.75
N ASP A 131 -2.85 -20.67 -3.56
CA ASP A 131 -4.16 -20.52 -2.93
C ASP A 131 -4.04 -20.35 -1.41
N PHE A 132 -4.99 -19.63 -0.83
CA PHE A 132 -5.19 -19.49 0.60
C PHE A 132 -6.69 -19.40 0.91
N ILE A 133 -7.05 -19.66 2.17
CA ILE A 133 -8.43 -19.54 2.62
C ILE A 133 -8.79 -18.06 2.67
N PHE A 134 -9.75 -17.65 1.83
CA PHE A 134 -10.32 -16.31 1.89
C PHE A 134 -11.23 -16.19 3.12
N SER A 135 -10.84 -15.30 4.03
CA SER A 135 -11.58 -15.00 5.27
C SER A 135 -11.60 -13.49 5.50
N PRO A 136 -12.52 -12.77 4.83
CA PRO A 136 -12.54 -11.32 4.89
C PRO A 136 -12.74 -10.82 6.31
N ARG A 137 -12.09 -9.71 6.64
CA ARG A 137 -12.19 -9.06 7.95
C ARG A 137 -12.84 -7.71 7.82
N ASP A 138 -13.91 -7.53 8.55
CA ASP A 138 -14.59 -6.25 8.68
C ASP A 138 -13.71 -5.24 9.44
N ASN A 139 -13.91 -3.97 9.18
CA ASN A 139 -13.28 -2.84 9.88
C ASN A 139 -11.73 -2.73 9.72
N ILE A 140 -11.11 -3.46 8.81
CA ILE A 140 -9.71 -3.23 8.41
C ILE A 140 -9.60 -2.01 7.50
N PHE A 141 -10.56 -1.83 6.60
CA PHE A 141 -10.78 -0.62 5.84
C PHE A 141 -12.19 -0.12 6.13
N VAL A 142 -12.32 1.16 6.37
CA VAL A 142 -13.60 1.81 6.69
C VAL A 142 -13.91 2.90 5.67
N ASP A 143 -15.17 3.17 5.46
CA ASP A 143 -15.63 4.22 4.58
C ASP A 143 -15.78 5.59 5.29
N LYS A 144 -16.22 6.59 4.52
CA LYS A 144 -16.43 7.95 5.04
C LYS A 144 -17.52 8.02 6.12
N ASP A 145 -18.51 7.13 6.04
CA ASP A 145 -19.66 7.16 6.96
C ASP A 145 -19.23 6.63 8.33
N ALA A 146 -18.45 5.55 8.37
CA ALA A 146 -17.82 5.06 9.60
C ALA A 146 -16.88 6.11 10.23
N VAL A 147 -16.11 6.84 9.42
CA VAL A 147 -15.26 7.93 9.92
C VAL A 147 -16.10 9.07 10.49
N HIS A 148 -17.23 9.43 9.84
CA HIS A 148 -18.13 10.45 10.32
C HIS A 148 -18.76 10.07 11.67
N GLU A 149 -19.16 8.83 11.84
CA GLU A 149 -19.62 8.30 13.12
C GLU A 149 -18.54 8.35 14.21
N ALA A 150 -17.30 7.97 13.84
CA ALA A 150 -16.17 7.98 14.77
C ALA A 150 -15.84 9.37 15.33
N MET A 151 -16.12 10.45 14.60
CA MET A 151 -15.91 11.82 15.08
C MET A 151 -16.71 12.15 16.34
N ASN A 152 -17.86 11.50 16.54
CA ASN A 152 -18.74 11.72 17.68
C ASN A 152 -18.63 10.60 18.75
N ASN A 153 -17.72 9.64 18.56
CA ASN A 153 -17.55 8.53 19.48
C ASN A 153 -16.30 8.74 20.36
N PRO A 154 -16.48 8.98 21.68
CA PRO A 154 -15.33 9.23 22.59
C PRO A 154 -14.40 8.02 22.77
N LYS A 155 -14.79 6.84 22.30
CA LYS A 155 -13.96 5.62 22.31
C LYS A 155 -13.16 5.44 21.03
N CYS A 156 -13.32 6.33 20.04
CA CYS A 156 -12.59 6.31 18.79
C CYS A 156 -11.57 7.44 18.73
N ILE A 157 -10.40 7.14 18.21
CA ILE A 157 -9.35 8.13 17.92
C ILE A 157 -9.09 8.11 16.41
N ILE A 158 -9.22 9.26 15.76
CA ILE A 158 -8.89 9.42 14.34
C ILE A 158 -7.46 9.94 14.25
N LEU A 159 -6.58 9.17 13.60
CA LEU A 159 -5.19 9.56 13.38
C LEU A 159 -4.99 10.02 11.93
N ASN A 160 -4.35 11.18 11.76
CA ASN A 160 -3.95 11.72 10.47
C ASN A 160 -2.44 11.59 10.30
N SER A 161 -2.02 10.70 9.40
CA SER A 161 -0.62 10.41 9.09
C SER A 161 -0.07 11.28 7.94
N LEU A 162 -0.76 12.35 7.56
CA LEU A 162 -0.24 13.33 6.60
C LEU A 162 0.69 14.30 7.32
N THR A 163 1.48 15.04 6.53
CA THR A 163 2.40 16.06 7.07
C THR A 163 1.66 17.15 7.84
N SER A 164 2.33 17.75 8.84
CA SER A 164 1.71 18.74 9.73
C SER A 164 1.18 19.99 9.00
N ASP A 165 1.80 20.38 7.87
CA ASP A 165 1.33 21.49 7.05
C ASP A 165 -0.01 21.20 6.39
N ILE A 166 -0.21 19.95 5.88
CA ILE A 166 -1.49 19.50 5.34
C ILE A 166 -2.54 19.42 6.45
N HIS A 167 -2.19 18.77 7.58
CA HIS A 167 -3.08 18.64 8.73
C HIS A 167 -3.56 20.00 9.25
N ASN A 168 -2.67 20.99 9.31
CA ASN A 168 -2.98 22.33 9.80
C ASN A 168 -3.60 23.26 8.74
N GLY A 169 -3.90 22.74 7.56
CA GLY A 169 -4.53 23.51 6.48
C GLY A 169 -3.64 24.57 5.85
N LYS A 170 -2.32 24.40 5.90
CA LYS A 170 -1.34 25.32 5.29
C LYS A 170 -0.96 24.89 3.87
N ASN A 171 -1.24 23.66 3.49
CA ASN A 171 -0.87 23.08 2.20
C ASN A 171 -2.12 22.52 1.50
N PRO A 172 -2.51 23.03 0.33
CA PRO A 172 -3.71 22.61 -0.41
C PRO A 172 -3.47 21.39 -1.32
N ARG A 173 -2.44 20.59 -1.08
CA ARG A 173 -2.01 19.50 -1.97
C ARG A 173 -3.15 18.62 -2.49
N TYR A 174 -4.17 18.37 -1.69
CA TYR A 174 -5.32 17.55 -2.05
C TYR A 174 -6.60 18.38 -2.31
N GLY A 175 -6.44 19.65 -2.66
CA GLY A 175 -7.51 20.58 -3.05
C GLY A 175 -8.11 21.33 -1.86
N ARG A 176 -8.81 20.67 -0.96
CA ARG A 176 -9.43 21.31 0.21
C ARG A 176 -8.43 21.40 1.36
N LEU A 177 -8.27 22.59 1.93
CA LEU A 177 -7.48 22.83 3.12
C LEU A 177 -8.13 22.22 4.38
N GLY A 178 -7.30 21.76 5.31
CA GLY A 178 -7.74 21.28 6.62
C GLY A 178 -7.67 19.76 6.78
N ARG A 179 -8.37 19.28 7.79
CA ARG A 179 -8.35 17.88 8.22
C ARG A 179 -9.74 17.39 8.61
N ILE A 180 -9.88 16.09 8.80
CA ILE A 180 -11.06 15.51 9.44
C ILE A 180 -11.15 16.08 10.86
N PRO A 181 -12.28 16.68 11.27
CA PRO A 181 -12.47 17.20 12.64
C PRO A 181 -12.13 16.13 13.68
N THR A 182 -11.62 16.55 14.83
CA THR A 182 -11.17 15.70 15.95
C THR A 182 -9.95 14.82 15.68
N SER A 183 -9.41 14.78 14.44
CA SER A 183 -8.21 13.98 14.15
C SER A 183 -6.94 14.56 14.80
N LEU A 184 -6.09 13.66 15.29
CA LEU A 184 -4.76 13.94 15.78
C LEU A 184 -3.73 13.72 14.68
N ASN A 185 -2.70 14.54 14.61
CA ASN A 185 -1.57 14.34 13.69
C ASN A 185 -0.46 13.54 14.35
N ILE A 186 0.09 12.58 13.64
CA ILE A 186 1.21 11.75 14.03
C ILE A 186 2.33 11.81 13.00
#